data_e8b76b79c11bc2ae502f548898b94b43
#
_entry.id   e8b76b79c11bc2ae502f548898b94b43
#
_cell.length_a   1.000
_cell.length_b   1.000
_cell.length_c   1.000
_cell.angle_alpha   90.00
_cell.angle_beta   90.00
_cell.angle_gamma   90.00
#
_symmetry.space_group_name_H-M   'P 1'
#
loop_
_entity.id
_entity.type
_entity.pdbx_description
1 polymer ?
#
loop_
_entity_poly.entity_id
_entity_poly.type
_entity_poly.pdbx_seq_one_letter_code
_entity_poly.pdbx_strand_id
1 'polypeptide(L)'
;MRLGVIGTGTIATAAMRGIAGDGHQITVSRRSAANAEGLTRDFPNVSVADNQTVLDQSDVVFVALLAGDAPRILRELAFRPDQQVITLMTGISPDEVAALTAPAPVVAQMLPFPAVANGGSPIIVLGAPDLVQALFGARNRIFALRDAAEMDAYLCAQALLSPVARMVADAAGWLGARVDDAPQAEAFLRTLIASSLADMESNALVQALNTPGGYNQRLRLHMEASGMGQALVAGLDALEGGA
;
A
#
# COMPACT_ATOMS: atom_id res chain seq x y z
N MET A 1 17.06 -7.74 12.74
CA MET A 1 16.77 -6.40 13.32
C MET A 1 15.67 -6.54 14.36
N ARG A 2 15.59 -5.60 15.31
CA ARG A 2 14.47 -5.47 16.24
C ARG A 2 13.51 -4.42 15.69
N LEU A 3 12.31 -4.83 15.32
CA LEU A 3 11.30 -3.99 14.68
C LEU A 3 10.14 -3.76 15.63
N GLY A 4 9.71 -2.51 15.77
CA GLY A 4 8.54 -2.12 16.55
C GLY A 4 7.41 -1.62 15.66
N VAL A 5 6.17 -1.85 16.07
CA VAL A 5 5.00 -1.34 15.35
C VAL A 5 4.03 -0.67 16.32
N ILE A 6 3.89 0.63 16.19
CA ILE A 6 2.88 1.42 16.89
C ILE A 6 1.66 1.58 15.99
N GLY A 7 0.63 0.80 16.28
CA GLY A 7 -0.59 0.70 15.47
C GLY A 7 -0.61 -0.53 14.56
N THR A 8 -1.45 -1.51 14.89
CA THR A 8 -1.62 -2.77 14.17
C THR A 8 -2.88 -2.76 13.29
N GLY A 9 -3.03 -1.70 12.48
CA GLY A 9 -4.09 -1.62 11.46
C GLY A 9 -3.85 -2.60 10.31
N THR A 10 -4.77 -2.65 9.36
CA THR A 10 -4.73 -3.58 8.21
C THR A 10 -3.41 -3.49 7.44
N ILE A 11 -2.94 -2.29 7.13
CA ILE A 11 -1.73 -2.06 6.33
C ILE A 11 -0.46 -2.44 7.12
N ALA A 12 -0.35 -2.03 8.37
CA ALA A 12 0.80 -2.39 9.21
C ALA A 12 0.88 -3.92 9.42
N THR A 13 -0.26 -4.56 9.64
CA THR A 13 -0.34 -6.02 9.75
C THR A 13 0.10 -6.71 8.47
N ALA A 14 -0.34 -6.23 7.30
CA ALA A 14 0.09 -6.76 6.02
C ALA A 14 1.60 -6.59 5.79
N ALA A 15 2.15 -5.41 6.12
CA ALA A 15 3.59 -5.16 6.03
C ALA A 15 4.40 -6.11 6.93
N MET A 16 3.99 -6.29 8.18
CA MET A 16 4.68 -7.21 9.10
C MET A 16 4.58 -8.66 8.63
N ARG A 17 3.43 -9.13 8.14
CA ARG A 17 3.31 -10.46 7.54
C ARG A 17 4.30 -10.67 6.39
N GLY A 18 4.52 -9.65 5.58
CA GLY A 18 5.44 -9.68 4.45
C GLY A 18 6.90 -9.94 4.83
N ILE A 19 7.33 -9.54 6.03
CA ILE A 19 8.72 -9.63 6.49
C ILE A 19 8.92 -10.48 7.75
N ALA A 20 7.86 -11.00 8.36
CA ALA A 20 7.97 -11.77 9.60
C ALA A 20 8.82 -13.05 9.44
N GLY A 21 8.87 -13.63 8.24
CA GLY A 21 9.70 -14.78 7.92
C GLY A 21 11.20 -14.49 7.73
N ASP A 22 11.64 -13.23 7.76
CA ASP A 22 12.99 -12.82 7.38
C ASP A 22 13.97 -12.76 8.58
N GLY A 23 13.61 -13.37 9.69
CA GLY A 23 14.49 -13.49 10.87
C GLY A 23 14.56 -12.23 11.74
N HIS A 24 13.61 -11.32 11.61
CA HIS A 24 13.48 -10.16 12.49
C HIS A 24 12.80 -10.52 13.82
N GLN A 25 13.12 -9.80 14.89
CA GLN A 25 12.31 -9.80 16.12
C GLN A 25 11.31 -8.64 16.01
N ILE A 26 10.03 -8.93 16.09
CA ILE A 26 8.98 -7.95 15.86
C ILE A 26 8.14 -7.80 17.13
N THR A 27 8.01 -6.56 17.63
CA THR A 27 7.13 -6.25 18.75
C THR A 27 6.02 -5.30 18.27
N VAL A 28 4.76 -5.68 18.47
CA VAL A 28 3.61 -4.92 17.98
C VAL A 28 2.74 -4.40 19.11
N SER A 29 2.12 -3.25 18.92
CA SER A 29 1.21 -2.66 19.91
C SER A 29 -0.13 -3.39 19.98
N ARG A 30 -0.84 -3.26 21.12
CA ARG A 30 -2.10 -3.97 21.41
C ARG A 30 -3.35 -3.38 20.75
N ARG A 31 -3.27 -2.22 20.10
CA ARG A 31 -4.45 -1.42 19.72
C ARG A 31 -5.49 -2.19 18.88
N SER A 32 -5.07 -3.03 17.94
CA SER A 32 -5.96 -3.91 17.17
C SER A 32 -5.72 -5.35 17.63
N ALA A 33 -6.33 -5.72 18.76
CA ALA A 33 -6.06 -6.99 19.43
C ALA A 33 -6.12 -8.19 18.48
N ALA A 34 -7.17 -8.31 17.68
CA ALA A 34 -7.34 -9.41 16.71
C ALA A 34 -6.19 -9.50 15.69
N ASN A 35 -5.70 -8.35 15.19
CA ASN A 35 -4.57 -8.32 14.26
C ASN A 35 -3.26 -8.70 14.95
N ALA A 36 -3.02 -8.16 16.14
CA ALA A 36 -1.83 -8.46 16.92
C ALA A 36 -1.78 -9.95 17.34
N GLU A 37 -2.89 -10.51 17.80
CA GLU A 37 -3.05 -11.94 18.12
C GLU A 37 -2.87 -12.81 16.87
N GLY A 38 -3.39 -12.39 15.72
CA GLY A 38 -3.19 -13.08 14.45
C GLY A 38 -1.70 -13.15 14.07
N LEU A 39 -0.95 -12.06 14.25
CA LEU A 39 0.48 -12.05 13.97
C LEU A 39 1.25 -12.97 14.92
N THR A 40 1.00 -12.91 16.23
CA THR A 40 1.70 -13.77 17.22
C THR A 40 1.38 -15.25 17.07
N ARG A 41 0.14 -15.58 16.67
CA ARG A 41 -0.25 -16.95 16.38
C ARG A 41 0.48 -17.53 15.17
N ASP A 42 0.64 -16.71 14.13
CA ASP A 42 1.16 -17.15 12.84
C ASP A 42 2.71 -17.08 12.79
N PHE A 43 3.35 -16.26 13.67
CA PHE A 43 4.79 -16.01 13.66
C PHE A 43 5.38 -16.02 15.07
N PRO A 44 6.24 -17.00 15.43
CA PRO A 44 6.80 -17.14 16.78
C PRO A 44 7.78 -16.03 17.19
N ASN A 45 8.30 -15.27 16.24
CA ASN A 45 9.20 -14.13 16.46
C ASN A 45 8.45 -12.80 16.59
N VAL A 46 7.11 -12.83 16.65
CA VAL A 46 6.28 -11.65 16.89
C VAL A 46 5.76 -11.68 18.32
N SER A 47 5.86 -10.57 19.04
CA SER A 47 5.34 -10.39 20.40
C SER A 47 4.42 -9.16 20.46
N VAL A 48 3.53 -9.15 21.47
CA VAL A 48 2.61 -8.01 21.72
C VAL A 48 3.01 -7.33 23.03
N ALA A 49 3.12 -6.01 23.00
CA ALA A 49 3.42 -5.19 24.18
C ALA A 49 2.60 -3.89 24.20
N ASP A 50 2.74 -3.10 25.29
CA ASP A 50 2.32 -1.71 25.28
C ASP A 50 3.26 -0.85 24.41
N ASN A 51 2.83 0.37 24.06
CA ASN A 51 3.55 1.21 23.12
C ASN A 51 4.98 1.56 23.58
N GLN A 52 5.21 1.83 24.89
CA GLN A 52 6.55 2.14 25.38
C GLN A 52 7.46 0.94 25.30
N THR A 53 6.98 -0.22 25.69
CA THR A 53 7.73 -1.48 25.58
C THR A 53 8.08 -1.82 24.13
N VAL A 54 7.17 -1.51 23.17
CA VAL A 54 7.46 -1.63 21.74
C VAL A 54 8.67 -0.78 21.36
N LEU A 55 8.70 0.49 21.80
CA LEU A 55 9.85 1.37 21.54
C LEU A 55 11.13 0.83 22.18
N ASP A 56 11.07 0.48 23.47
CA ASP A 56 12.26 0.06 24.23
C ASP A 56 12.95 -1.18 23.63
N GLN A 57 12.18 -2.05 22.98
CA GLN A 57 12.66 -3.28 22.35
C GLN A 57 13.07 -3.13 20.89
N SER A 58 12.96 -1.95 20.29
CA SER A 58 13.10 -1.78 18.83
C SER A 58 14.19 -0.81 18.43
N ASP A 59 14.86 -1.12 17.31
CA ASP A 59 15.82 -0.26 16.62
C ASP A 59 15.13 0.53 15.49
N VAL A 60 14.17 -0.12 14.80
CA VAL A 60 13.33 0.49 13.76
C VAL A 60 11.89 0.46 14.22
N VAL A 61 11.21 1.59 14.17
CA VAL A 61 9.83 1.74 14.63
C VAL A 61 8.92 2.17 13.48
N PHE A 62 7.95 1.34 13.17
CA PHE A 62 6.88 1.66 12.25
C PHE A 62 5.75 2.37 13.00
N VAL A 63 5.43 3.59 12.59
CA VAL A 63 4.30 4.35 13.13
C VAL A 63 3.15 4.30 12.14
N ALA A 64 2.07 3.62 12.52
CA ALA A 64 0.91 3.33 11.66
C ALA A 64 -0.40 3.68 12.37
N LEU A 65 -0.53 4.93 12.77
CA LEU A 65 -1.68 5.48 13.47
C LEU A 65 -2.58 6.28 12.50
N LEU A 66 -3.81 6.53 12.90
CA LEU A 66 -4.62 7.56 12.25
C LEU A 66 -4.05 8.93 12.59
N ALA A 67 -3.99 9.85 11.61
CA ALA A 67 -3.42 11.19 11.79
C ALA A 67 -4.01 11.94 13.00
N GLY A 68 -5.33 11.86 13.21
CA GLY A 68 -5.99 12.50 14.36
C GLY A 68 -5.65 11.91 15.73
N ASP A 69 -5.19 10.66 15.79
CA ASP A 69 -4.80 10.00 17.06
C ASP A 69 -3.31 10.13 17.36
N ALA A 70 -2.49 10.33 16.34
CA ALA A 70 -1.04 10.30 16.45
C ALA A 70 -0.48 11.28 17.52
N PRO A 71 -0.89 12.56 17.56
CA PRO A 71 -0.35 13.49 18.57
C PRO A 71 -0.64 13.06 20.01
N ARG A 72 -1.82 12.51 20.27
CA ARG A 72 -2.20 12.05 21.61
C ARG A 72 -1.38 10.84 22.04
N ILE A 73 -1.13 9.92 21.14
CA ILE A 73 -0.43 8.66 21.45
C ILE A 73 1.09 8.89 21.52
N LEU A 74 1.66 9.58 20.53
CA LEU A 74 3.11 9.69 20.40
C LEU A 74 3.73 10.61 21.44
N ARG A 75 3.02 11.65 21.92
CA ARG A 75 3.52 12.54 22.99
C ARG A 75 3.69 11.87 24.34
N GLU A 76 3.03 10.74 24.57
CA GLU A 76 3.14 9.96 25.81
C GLU A 76 4.35 9.00 25.78
N LEU A 77 5.09 8.93 24.67
CA LEU A 77 6.14 7.96 24.44
C LEU A 77 7.53 8.62 24.45
N ALA A 78 8.49 7.92 25.02
CA ALA A 78 9.89 8.33 25.08
C ALA A 78 10.69 7.64 23.96
N PHE A 79 10.84 8.33 22.85
CA PHE A 79 11.70 7.88 21.75
C PHE A 79 13.19 8.08 22.08
N ARG A 80 14.07 7.27 21.48
CA ARG A 80 15.52 7.36 21.63
C ARG A 80 16.17 7.87 20.35
N PRO A 81 17.31 8.61 20.43
CA PRO A 81 17.98 9.18 19.26
C PRO A 81 18.62 8.14 18.33
N ASP A 82 18.85 6.92 18.82
CA ASP A 82 19.39 5.79 18.06
C ASP A 82 18.32 4.97 17.31
N GLN A 83 17.07 5.26 17.51
CA GLN A 83 15.96 4.64 16.77
C GLN A 83 15.76 5.29 15.42
N GLN A 84 15.28 4.50 14.45
CA GLN A 84 14.84 4.99 13.15
C GLN A 84 13.32 4.83 13.01
N VAL A 85 12.63 5.89 12.68
CA VAL A 85 11.18 5.86 12.51
C VAL A 85 10.83 5.79 11.03
N ILE A 86 9.97 4.83 10.67
CA ILE A 86 9.29 4.77 9.38
C ILE A 86 7.81 5.04 9.62
N THR A 87 7.26 6.11 9.05
CA THR A 87 5.83 6.39 9.16
C THR A 87 5.06 5.74 8.00
N LEU A 88 3.92 5.12 8.32
CA LEU A 88 2.95 4.59 7.36
C LEU A 88 1.69 5.48 7.29
N MET A 89 1.75 6.64 7.94
CA MET A 89 0.59 7.52 8.07
C MET A 89 0.42 8.39 6.83
N THR A 90 -0.83 8.66 6.49
CA THR A 90 -1.28 9.68 5.54
C THR A 90 -2.07 10.75 6.28
N GLY A 91 -2.22 11.95 5.71
CA GLY A 91 -2.95 13.05 6.34
C GLY A 91 -2.21 13.74 7.49
N ILE A 92 -0.91 13.48 7.62
CA ILE A 92 0.03 14.17 8.51
C ILE A 92 1.40 14.16 7.81
N SER A 93 2.10 15.27 7.83
CA SER A 93 3.39 15.38 7.15
C SER A 93 4.50 14.62 7.89
N PRO A 94 5.55 14.16 7.19
CA PRO A 94 6.73 13.58 7.84
C PRO A 94 7.36 14.50 8.89
N ASP A 95 7.37 15.80 8.67
CA ASP A 95 7.92 16.79 9.62
C ASP A 95 7.09 16.88 10.91
N GLU A 96 5.75 16.82 10.80
CA GLU A 96 4.88 16.76 11.98
C GLU A 96 5.10 15.45 12.76
N VAL A 97 5.29 14.33 12.07
CA VAL A 97 5.63 13.06 12.73
C VAL A 97 6.99 13.16 13.40
N ALA A 98 8.00 13.75 12.74
CA ALA A 98 9.33 13.95 13.32
C ALA A 98 9.30 14.79 14.59
N ALA A 99 8.47 15.83 14.64
CA ALA A 99 8.28 16.63 15.86
C ALA A 99 7.65 15.81 17.01
N LEU A 100 6.82 14.80 16.69
CA LEU A 100 6.16 13.93 17.67
C LEU A 100 7.04 12.77 18.14
N THR A 101 8.02 12.37 17.34
CA THR A 101 8.91 11.23 17.63
C THR A 101 10.32 11.66 18.07
N ALA A 102 10.55 12.97 18.19
CA ALA A 102 11.85 13.48 18.65
C ALA A 102 12.25 12.87 20.01
N PRO A 103 13.54 12.47 20.18
CA PRO A 103 14.68 12.73 19.32
C PRO A 103 14.93 11.67 18.20
N ALA A 104 14.06 10.66 18.02
CA ALA A 104 14.23 9.66 16.96
C ALA A 104 13.93 10.29 15.57
N PRO A 105 14.83 10.15 14.58
CA PRO A 105 14.59 10.66 13.25
C PRO A 105 13.53 9.86 12.50
N VAL A 106 12.63 10.54 11.79
CA VAL A 106 11.80 9.92 10.75
C VAL A 106 12.65 9.80 9.50
N VAL A 107 13.05 8.57 9.17
CA VAL A 107 13.93 8.30 8.04
C VAL A 107 13.19 8.14 6.73
N ALA A 108 11.93 7.67 6.78
CA ALA A 108 11.08 7.53 5.61
C ALA A 108 9.59 7.58 5.96
N GLN A 109 8.80 8.07 5.01
CA GLN A 109 7.38 7.75 4.91
C GLN A 109 7.24 6.63 3.88
N MET A 110 6.60 5.53 4.28
CA MET A 110 6.41 4.33 3.47
C MET A 110 4.91 4.04 3.35
N LEU A 111 4.42 3.95 2.13
CA LEU A 111 3.01 3.67 1.85
C LEU A 111 2.89 2.34 1.07
N PRO A 112 2.73 1.22 1.78
CA PRO A 112 2.51 -0.08 1.18
C PRO A 112 1.03 -0.30 0.90
N PHE A 113 0.74 -1.27 0.03
CA PHE A 113 -0.61 -1.74 -0.25
C PHE A 113 -0.84 -3.13 0.37
N PRO A 114 -2.09 -3.58 0.54
CA PRO A 114 -2.39 -4.85 1.24
C PRO A 114 -1.65 -6.08 0.69
N ALA A 115 -1.36 -6.10 -0.62
CA ALA A 115 -0.62 -7.19 -1.27
C ALA A 115 0.84 -7.32 -0.80
N VAL A 116 1.40 -6.33 -0.07
CA VAL A 116 2.76 -6.39 0.50
C VAL A 116 2.98 -7.64 1.36
N ALA A 117 1.92 -8.17 1.95
CA ALA A 117 1.96 -9.41 2.73
C ALA A 117 2.43 -10.63 1.92
N ASN A 118 2.10 -10.66 0.62
CA ASN A 118 2.36 -11.79 -0.27
C ASN A 118 3.55 -11.54 -1.23
N GLY A 119 4.04 -10.30 -1.27
CA GLY A 119 5.01 -9.86 -2.26
C GLY A 119 4.39 -9.47 -3.61
N GLY A 120 5.21 -8.93 -4.52
CA GLY A 120 4.77 -8.43 -5.82
C GLY A 120 4.01 -7.09 -5.77
N SER A 121 4.01 -6.41 -4.60
CA SER A 121 3.31 -5.15 -4.39
C SER A 121 4.22 -3.94 -4.65
N PRO A 122 3.70 -2.83 -5.17
CA PRO A 122 4.40 -1.57 -5.10
C PRO A 122 4.46 -1.08 -3.65
N ILE A 123 5.54 -0.38 -3.31
CA ILE A 123 5.68 0.39 -2.07
C ILE A 123 6.19 1.78 -2.44
N ILE A 124 5.44 2.81 -2.09
CA ILE A 124 5.83 4.20 -2.32
C ILE A 124 6.62 4.68 -1.11
N VAL A 125 7.77 5.35 -1.34
CA VAL A 125 8.66 5.82 -0.27
C VAL A 125 9.10 7.25 -0.51
N LEU A 126 8.90 8.10 0.48
CA LEU A 126 9.48 9.45 0.55
C LEU A 126 10.52 9.48 1.68
N GLY A 127 11.71 10.03 1.41
CA GLY A 127 12.85 10.06 2.32
C GLY A 127 13.92 9.03 1.96
N ALA A 128 14.56 8.39 2.95
CA ALA A 128 15.63 7.44 2.71
C ALA A 128 15.10 6.03 2.35
N PRO A 129 15.21 5.58 1.10
CA PRO A 129 14.62 4.32 0.67
C PRO A 129 15.41 3.08 1.11
N ASP A 130 16.68 3.22 1.46
CA ASP A 130 17.61 2.09 1.67
C ASP A 130 17.13 1.11 2.74
N LEU A 131 16.61 1.62 3.86
CA LEU A 131 16.08 0.78 4.93
C LEU A 131 14.82 0.03 4.48
N VAL A 132 13.93 0.70 3.75
CA VAL A 132 12.72 0.08 3.19
C VAL A 132 13.09 -0.94 2.12
N GLN A 133 14.09 -0.62 1.27
CA GLN A 133 14.63 -1.55 0.27
C GLN A 133 15.22 -2.80 0.94
N ALA A 134 15.96 -2.64 2.03
CA ALA A 134 16.55 -3.77 2.77
C ALA A 134 15.48 -4.67 3.42
N LEU A 135 14.39 -4.09 3.90
CA LEU A 135 13.30 -4.83 4.58
C LEU A 135 12.31 -5.47 3.60
N PHE A 136 11.95 -4.79 2.51
CA PHE A 136 10.83 -5.18 1.66
C PHE A 136 11.21 -5.45 0.21
N GLY A 137 12.37 -4.96 -0.26
CA GLY A 137 12.74 -4.94 -1.67
C GLY A 137 13.02 -6.32 -2.29
N ALA A 138 13.28 -7.34 -1.47
CA ALA A 138 13.47 -8.71 -1.97
C ALA A 138 12.19 -9.30 -2.61
N ARG A 139 11.02 -8.84 -2.17
CA ARG A 139 9.72 -9.37 -2.61
C ARG A 139 8.79 -8.32 -3.20
N ASN A 140 9.09 -7.03 -3.05
CA ASN A 140 8.24 -5.93 -3.48
C ASN A 140 9.04 -4.91 -4.29
N ARG A 141 8.34 -4.10 -5.09
CA ARG A 141 8.99 -3.05 -5.86
C ARG A 141 8.88 -1.71 -5.13
N ILE A 142 10.03 -1.11 -4.83
CA ILE A 142 10.12 0.19 -4.15
C ILE A 142 10.11 1.31 -5.18
N PHE A 143 9.24 2.30 -4.97
CA PHE A 143 9.13 3.53 -5.75
C PHE A 143 9.56 4.70 -4.86
N ALA A 144 10.82 5.09 -4.97
CA ALA A 144 11.35 6.23 -4.22
C ALA A 144 10.93 7.54 -4.89
N LEU A 145 10.32 8.43 -4.13
CA LEU A 145 9.81 9.72 -4.57
C LEU A 145 10.75 10.84 -4.14
N ARG A 146 10.74 11.94 -4.88
CA ARG A 146 11.64 13.08 -4.67
C ARG A 146 11.18 14.01 -3.56
N ASP A 147 9.86 14.26 -3.49
CA ASP A 147 9.27 15.26 -2.62
C ASP A 147 7.79 14.96 -2.28
N ALA A 148 7.20 15.80 -1.43
CA ALA A 148 5.83 15.65 -0.99
C ALA A 148 4.81 15.85 -2.12
N ALA A 149 5.09 16.72 -3.09
CA ALA A 149 4.18 16.94 -4.22
C ALA A 149 4.09 15.68 -5.10
N GLU A 150 5.23 15.01 -5.31
CA GLU A 150 5.24 13.72 -6.01
C GLU A 150 4.48 12.64 -5.21
N MET A 151 4.60 12.63 -3.86
CA MET A 151 3.82 11.74 -2.99
C MET A 151 2.32 11.97 -3.17
N ASP A 152 1.86 13.22 -3.16
CA ASP A 152 0.45 13.56 -3.32
C ASP A 152 -0.09 13.12 -4.69
N ALA A 153 0.68 13.33 -5.75
CA ALA A 153 0.32 12.89 -7.11
C ALA A 153 0.21 11.34 -7.19
N TYR A 154 1.13 10.59 -6.57
CA TYR A 154 1.05 9.13 -6.50
C TYR A 154 -0.14 8.65 -5.68
N LEU A 155 -0.47 9.35 -4.58
CA LEU A 155 -1.66 9.04 -3.77
C LEU A 155 -2.96 9.27 -4.55
N CYS A 156 -3.04 10.31 -5.37
CA CYS A 156 -4.18 10.50 -6.27
C CYS A 156 -4.23 9.42 -7.34
N ALA A 157 -3.12 9.16 -8.02
CA ALA A 157 -3.05 8.23 -9.14
C ALA A 157 -3.38 6.77 -8.73
N GLN A 158 -2.98 6.33 -7.52
CA GLN A 158 -3.30 4.98 -7.03
C GLN A 158 -4.80 4.73 -6.90
N ALA A 159 -5.62 5.79 -6.78
CA ALA A 159 -7.08 5.67 -6.72
C ALA A 159 -7.67 5.00 -7.98
N LEU A 160 -6.92 4.96 -9.09
CA LEU A 160 -7.26 4.19 -10.30
C LEU A 160 -7.57 2.71 -10.01
N LEU A 161 -7.01 2.14 -8.95
CA LEU A 161 -7.24 0.74 -8.60
C LEU A 161 -8.74 0.42 -8.40
N SER A 162 -9.49 1.32 -7.77
CA SER A 162 -10.91 1.10 -7.47
C SER A 162 -11.79 1.07 -8.73
N PRO A 163 -11.76 2.05 -9.64
CA PRO A 163 -12.53 1.97 -10.89
C PRO A 163 -12.11 0.81 -11.79
N VAL A 164 -10.83 0.45 -11.86
CA VAL A 164 -10.40 -0.74 -12.61
C VAL A 164 -10.99 -2.01 -12.00
N ALA A 165 -10.94 -2.18 -10.68
CA ALA A 165 -11.56 -3.32 -10.01
C ALA A 165 -13.09 -3.38 -10.27
N ARG A 166 -13.76 -2.23 -10.27
CA ARG A 166 -15.20 -2.14 -10.60
C ARG A 166 -15.48 -2.56 -12.04
N MET A 167 -14.67 -2.11 -13.00
CA MET A 167 -14.81 -2.51 -14.41
C MET A 167 -14.66 -4.03 -14.58
N VAL A 168 -13.71 -4.64 -13.88
CA VAL A 168 -13.53 -6.11 -13.88
C VAL A 168 -14.77 -6.80 -13.30
N ALA A 169 -15.29 -6.30 -12.18
CA ALA A 169 -16.48 -6.89 -11.54
C ALA A 169 -17.72 -6.79 -12.45
N ASP A 170 -17.93 -5.66 -13.13
CA ASP A 170 -19.05 -5.48 -14.04
C ASP A 170 -18.93 -6.40 -15.26
N ALA A 171 -17.74 -6.52 -15.83
CA ALA A 171 -17.46 -7.46 -16.94
C ALA A 171 -17.62 -8.93 -16.51
N ALA A 172 -17.21 -9.26 -15.29
CA ALA A 172 -17.41 -10.60 -14.72
C ALA A 172 -18.88 -10.92 -14.52
N GLY A 173 -19.69 -9.97 -14.02
CA GLY A 173 -21.13 -10.10 -13.91
C GLY A 173 -21.80 -10.31 -15.27
N TRP A 174 -21.37 -9.54 -16.29
CA TRP A 174 -21.86 -9.71 -17.66
C TRP A 174 -21.53 -11.09 -18.23
N LEU A 175 -20.30 -11.58 -18.04
CA LEU A 175 -19.86 -12.89 -18.50
C LEU A 175 -20.54 -14.02 -17.72
N GLY A 176 -20.62 -13.90 -16.39
CA GLY A 176 -21.22 -14.89 -15.49
C GLY A 176 -22.71 -15.17 -15.77
N ALA A 177 -23.45 -14.19 -16.31
CA ALA A 177 -24.82 -14.39 -16.76
C ALA A 177 -24.95 -15.20 -18.07
N ARG A 178 -23.82 -15.60 -18.70
CA ARG A 178 -23.75 -16.25 -20.02
C ARG A 178 -22.97 -17.57 -20.01
N VAL A 179 -22.44 -17.96 -18.84
CA VAL A 179 -21.69 -19.19 -18.65
C VAL A 179 -22.19 -19.90 -17.39
N ASP A 180 -21.92 -21.20 -17.28
CA ASP A 180 -22.36 -22.00 -16.14
C ASP A 180 -21.50 -21.78 -14.89
N ASP A 181 -20.24 -21.39 -15.03
CA ASP A 181 -19.29 -21.17 -13.94
C ASP A 181 -18.92 -19.67 -13.82
N ALA A 182 -19.74 -18.95 -13.08
CA ALA A 182 -19.51 -17.51 -12.83
C ALA A 182 -18.23 -17.20 -12.03
N PRO A 183 -17.83 -17.98 -10.99
CA PRO A 183 -16.52 -17.81 -10.35
C PRO A 183 -15.34 -17.96 -11.31
N GLN A 184 -15.36 -18.90 -12.22
CA GLN A 184 -14.33 -19.06 -13.26
C GLN A 184 -14.29 -17.86 -14.20
N ALA A 185 -15.44 -17.27 -14.54
CA ALA A 185 -15.52 -16.09 -15.38
C ALA A 185 -14.78 -14.89 -14.75
N GLU A 186 -14.95 -14.64 -13.45
CA GLU A 186 -14.22 -13.59 -12.74
C GLU A 186 -12.72 -13.91 -12.67
N ALA A 187 -12.35 -15.13 -12.31
CA ALA A 187 -10.95 -15.57 -12.23
C ALA A 187 -10.22 -15.38 -13.58
N PHE A 188 -10.87 -15.73 -14.70
CA PHE A 188 -10.35 -15.51 -16.05
C PHE A 188 -10.05 -14.04 -16.31
N LEU A 189 -10.99 -13.13 -16.07
CA LEU A 189 -10.80 -11.69 -16.35
C LEU A 189 -9.70 -11.08 -15.49
N ARG A 190 -9.65 -11.42 -14.20
CA ARG A 190 -8.60 -10.97 -13.29
C ARG A 190 -7.22 -11.43 -13.76
N THR A 191 -7.10 -12.71 -14.13
CA THR A 191 -5.83 -13.28 -14.60
C THR A 191 -5.41 -12.63 -15.91
N LEU A 192 -6.33 -12.49 -16.87
CA LEU A 192 -6.05 -11.87 -18.17
C LEU A 192 -5.50 -10.45 -18.02
N ILE A 193 -6.17 -9.61 -17.22
CA ILE A 193 -5.77 -8.21 -17.04
C ILE A 193 -4.46 -8.11 -16.27
N ALA A 194 -4.33 -8.83 -15.15
CA ALA A 194 -3.13 -8.77 -14.32
C ALA A 194 -1.88 -9.23 -15.07
N SER A 195 -1.95 -10.37 -15.78
CA SER A 195 -0.82 -10.90 -16.54
C SER A 195 -0.43 -9.99 -17.71
N SER A 196 -1.41 -9.46 -18.44
CA SER A 196 -1.14 -8.59 -19.59
C SER A 196 -0.49 -7.26 -19.19
N LEU A 197 -0.95 -6.65 -18.10
CA LEU A 197 -0.36 -5.40 -17.57
C LEU A 197 1.01 -5.62 -16.90
N ALA A 198 1.29 -6.83 -16.41
CA ALA A 198 2.59 -7.16 -15.85
C ALA A 198 3.66 -7.41 -16.93
N ASP A 199 3.25 -7.89 -18.10
CA ASP A 199 4.15 -8.29 -19.19
C ASP A 199 4.53 -7.13 -20.11
N MET A 200 3.63 -6.12 -20.27
CA MET A 200 3.79 -5.08 -21.29
C MET A 200 3.45 -3.69 -20.75
N GLU A 201 4.20 -2.69 -21.21
CA GLU A 201 3.90 -1.28 -20.99
C GLU A 201 2.51 -0.92 -21.56
N SER A 202 1.74 -0.08 -20.81
CA SER A 202 0.31 0.14 -21.08
C SER A 202 -0.01 0.63 -22.49
N ASN A 203 0.75 1.59 -23.02
CA ASN A 203 0.51 2.09 -24.40
C ASN A 203 0.86 1.03 -25.45
N ALA A 204 1.92 0.25 -25.24
CA ALA A 204 2.29 -0.84 -26.11
C ALA A 204 1.21 -1.93 -26.12
N LEU A 205 0.64 -2.25 -24.95
CA LEU A 205 -0.47 -3.20 -24.83
C LEU A 205 -1.72 -2.70 -25.58
N VAL A 206 -2.07 -1.43 -25.43
CA VAL A 206 -3.19 -0.82 -26.17
C VAL A 206 -2.99 -0.95 -27.69
N GLN A 207 -1.77 -0.72 -28.18
CA GLN A 207 -1.47 -0.88 -29.62
C GLN A 207 -1.51 -2.35 -30.07
N ALA A 208 -0.98 -3.26 -29.27
CA ALA A 208 -1.03 -4.71 -29.55
C ALA A 208 -2.48 -5.24 -29.63
N LEU A 209 -3.39 -4.68 -28.86
CA LEU A 209 -4.80 -5.03 -28.83
C LEU A 209 -5.65 -4.24 -29.86
N ASN A 210 -5.03 -3.44 -30.73
CA ASN A 210 -5.73 -2.55 -31.67
C ASN A 210 -5.98 -3.18 -33.06
N THR A 211 -6.24 -4.48 -33.13
CA THR A 211 -6.62 -5.13 -34.39
C THR A 211 -7.90 -4.51 -34.97
N PRO A 212 -7.88 -4.01 -36.22
CA PRO A 212 -9.05 -3.37 -36.82
C PRO A 212 -10.31 -4.25 -36.79
N GLY A 213 -11.40 -3.74 -36.21
CA GLY A 213 -12.67 -4.46 -36.07
C GLY A 213 -12.68 -5.54 -34.97
N GLY A 214 -11.55 -5.80 -34.29
CA GLY A 214 -11.45 -6.77 -33.20
C GLY A 214 -12.22 -6.33 -31.94
N TYR A 215 -12.55 -7.31 -31.08
CA TYR A 215 -13.35 -7.06 -29.87
C TYR A 215 -12.71 -6.01 -28.94
N ASN A 216 -11.40 -6.11 -28.69
CA ASN A 216 -10.69 -5.17 -27.83
C ASN A 216 -10.77 -3.73 -28.36
N GLN A 217 -10.48 -3.52 -29.66
CA GLN A 217 -10.58 -2.21 -30.28
C GLN A 217 -11.99 -1.64 -30.19
N ARG A 218 -13.02 -2.43 -30.58
CA ARG A 218 -14.41 -1.99 -30.61
C ARG A 218 -14.90 -1.58 -29.21
N LEU A 219 -14.62 -2.38 -28.18
CA LEU A 219 -15.02 -2.04 -26.81
C LEU A 219 -14.31 -0.79 -26.32
N ARG A 220 -12.99 -0.69 -26.53
CA ARG A 220 -12.21 0.49 -26.16
C ARG A 220 -12.75 1.77 -26.79
N LEU A 221 -12.94 1.78 -28.12
CA LEU A 221 -13.46 2.94 -28.83
C LEU A 221 -14.88 3.32 -28.36
N HIS A 222 -15.73 2.36 -28.04
CA HIS A 222 -17.05 2.63 -27.45
C HIS A 222 -16.94 3.34 -26.10
N MET A 223 -16.06 2.90 -25.21
CA MET A 223 -15.84 3.53 -23.89
C MET A 223 -15.19 4.91 -24.02
N GLU A 224 -14.21 5.06 -24.91
CA GLU A 224 -13.58 6.36 -25.21
C GLU A 224 -14.60 7.38 -25.75
N ALA A 225 -15.48 6.97 -26.65
CA ALA A 225 -16.56 7.81 -27.16
C ALA A 225 -17.59 8.21 -26.09
N SER A 226 -17.69 7.40 -25.02
CA SER A 226 -18.52 7.69 -23.84
C SER A 226 -17.82 8.58 -22.80
N GLY A 227 -16.61 9.08 -23.08
CA GLY A 227 -15.90 10.01 -22.22
C GLY A 227 -15.03 9.39 -21.13
N MET A 228 -14.69 8.09 -21.21
CA MET A 228 -13.92 7.38 -20.18
C MET A 228 -12.63 8.12 -19.79
N GLY A 229 -11.82 8.55 -20.75
CA GLY A 229 -10.54 9.22 -20.47
C GLY A 229 -10.72 10.59 -19.81
N GLN A 230 -11.69 11.38 -20.28
CA GLN A 230 -11.99 12.71 -19.71
C GLN A 230 -12.51 12.58 -18.27
N ALA A 231 -13.39 11.62 -18.01
CA ALA A 231 -13.92 11.37 -16.66
C ALA A 231 -12.82 10.93 -15.69
N LEU A 232 -11.87 10.11 -16.14
CA LEU A 232 -10.72 9.69 -15.33
C LEU A 232 -9.84 10.88 -14.95
N VAL A 233 -9.40 11.67 -15.95
CA VAL A 233 -8.51 12.82 -15.69
C VAL A 233 -9.18 13.85 -14.79
N ALA A 234 -10.44 14.20 -15.05
CA ALA A 234 -11.20 15.12 -14.21
C ALA A 234 -11.36 14.61 -12.77
N GLY A 235 -11.51 13.28 -12.58
CA GLY A 235 -11.55 12.68 -11.25
C GLY A 235 -10.21 12.75 -10.51
N LEU A 236 -9.09 12.54 -11.21
CA LEU A 236 -7.75 12.68 -10.64
C LEU A 236 -7.43 14.13 -10.25
N ASP A 237 -7.78 15.10 -11.14
CA ASP A 237 -7.62 16.53 -10.88
C ASP A 237 -8.43 16.98 -9.64
N ALA A 238 -9.64 16.44 -9.48
CA ALA A 238 -10.47 16.73 -8.30
C ALA A 238 -9.85 16.19 -7.01
N LEU A 239 -9.23 15.00 -7.04
CA LEU A 239 -8.53 14.45 -5.87
C LEU A 239 -7.31 15.30 -5.50
N GLU A 240 -6.52 15.75 -6.47
CA GLU A 240 -5.36 16.61 -6.25
C GLU A 240 -5.78 17.98 -5.70
N GLY A 241 -6.91 18.51 -6.14
CA GLY A 241 -7.47 19.76 -5.65
C GLY A 241 -8.06 19.70 -4.24
N GLY A 242 -8.12 18.54 -3.59
CA GLY A 242 -8.62 18.38 -2.22
C GLY A 242 -10.15 18.43 -2.11
N ALA A 243 -10.88 18.04 -3.16
CA ALA A 243 -12.35 17.96 -3.18
C ALA A 243 -12.88 16.72 -2.45
#